data_9cd5253652bfd28d14a76af6d91d9c81
#
_entry.id   9cd5253652bfd28d14a76af6d91d9c81
#
_cell.length_a   1.000
_cell.length_b   1.000
_cell.length_c   1.000
_cell.angle_alpha   90.00
_cell.angle_beta   90.00
_cell.angle_gamma   90.00
#
_symmetry.space_group_name_H-M   'P 1'
#
loop_
_entity.id
_entity.type
_entity.pdbx_description
1 polymer ?
#
loop_
_entity_poly.entity_id
_entity_poly.type
_entity_poly.pdbx_seq_one_letter_code
_entity_poly.pdbx_strand_id
1 'polypeptide(L)'
;MYDLYLVIKKTIAMKNDIIFLSLALITGALIPIQAATNAAFSKSIGNPFVTGLMVFIIGMVVMILFILISGTTFPTRQQIMSTSLYSYLGGIIVATYVVMITILTPRLGVGTAIGLIVTGQIICAVIIDHFGLFNVAVHSISITRLAGVLLMIAGIYLVMKK
;
A
#
# COMPACT_ATOMS: atom_id res chain seq x y z
N MET A 1 -10.91 12.30 39.95
CA MET A 1 -10.94 10.92 39.42
C MET A 1 -11.33 10.88 37.95
N TYR A 2 -12.35 11.59 37.48
CA TYR A 2 -12.78 11.64 36.07
C TYR A 2 -11.72 12.23 35.15
N ASP A 3 -11.07 13.32 35.53
CA ASP A 3 -10.00 13.95 34.70
C ASP A 3 -8.78 13.07 34.54
N LEU A 4 -8.38 12.32 35.57
CA LEU A 4 -7.27 11.37 35.48
C LEU A 4 -7.61 10.24 34.52
N TYR A 5 -8.84 9.74 34.50
CA TYR A 5 -9.30 8.74 33.55
C TYR A 5 -9.23 9.25 32.11
N LEU A 6 -9.67 10.49 31.83
CA LEU A 6 -9.61 11.11 30.50
C LEU A 6 -8.18 11.31 30.03
N VAL A 7 -7.27 11.73 30.93
CA VAL A 7 -5.84 11.88 30.60
C VAL A 7 -5.23 10.53 30.24
N ILE A 8 -5.49 9.49 31.04
CA ILE A 8 -4.98 8.14 30.76
C ILE A 8 -5.51 7.61 29.42
N LYS A 9 -6.82 7.74 29.16
CA LYS A 9 -7.44 7.31 27.91
C LYS A 9 -6.84 8.03 26.70
N LYS A 10 -6.62 9.34 26.79
CA LYS A 10 -5.99 10.16 25.74
C LYS A 10 -4.54 9.73 25.48
N THR A 11 -3.77 9.47 26.55
CA THR A 11 -2.38 9.03 26.46
C THR A 11 -2.25 7.65 25.80
N ILE A 12 -3.14 6.71 26.14
CA ILE A 12 -3.18 5.38 25.52
C ILE A 12 -3.55 5.49 24.03
N ALA A 13 -4.54 6.31 23.68
CA ALA A 13 -4.93 6.53 22.28
C ALA A 13 -3.75 7.10 21.48
N MET A 14 -3.09 8.16 21.96
CA MET A 14 -1.92 8.76 21.32
C MET A 14 -0.76 7.76 21.14
N LYS A 15 -0.51 6.89 22.14
CA LYS A 15 0.53 5.86 22.04
C LYS A 15 0.20 4.84 20.95
N ASN A 16 -1.05 4.43 20.84
CA ASN A 16 -1.50 3.53 19.79
C ASN A 16 -1.37 4.18 18.40
N ASP A 17 -1.73 5.46 18.25
CA ASP A 17 -1.58 6.20 16.99
C ASP A 17 -0.12 6.24 16.54
N ILE A 18 0.82 6.51 17.46
CA ILE A 18 2.26 6.53 17.16
C ILE A 18 2.73 5.16 16.68
N ILE A 19 2.28 4.07 17.31
CA ILE A 19 2.63 2.71 16.90
C ILE A 19 2.14 2.44 15.47
N PHE A 20 0.88 2.74 15.17
CA PHE A 20 0.32 2.53 13.83
C PHE A 20 0.99 3.41 12.77
N LEU A 21 1.30 4.66 13.07
CA LEU A 21 2.04 5.55 12.18
C LEU A 21 3.46 5.03 11.91
N SER A 22 4.13 4.53 12.92
CA SER A 22 5.47 3.94 12.79
C SER A 22 5.44 2.67 11.94
N LEU A 23 4.46 1.79 12.17
CA LEU A 23 4.26 0.58 11.35
C LEU A 23 3.97 0.93 9.89
N ALA A 24 3.13 1.94 9.64
CA ALA A 24 2.83 2.41 8.30
C ALA A 24 4.09 2.93 7.58
N LEU A 25 4.93 3.71 8.28
CA LEU A 25 6.19 4.22 7.74
C LEU A 25 7.17 3.09 7.41
N ILE A 26 7.33 2.13 8.32
CA ILE A 26 8.20 0.96 8.10
C ILE A 26 7.68 0.14 6.91
N THR A 27 6.37 -0.12 6.85
CA THR A 27 5.76 -0.84 5.73
C THR A 27 5.99 -0.11 4.41
N GLY A 28 5.83 1.22 4.41
CA GLY A 28 6.14 2.05 3.24
C GLY A 28 7.59 1.94 2.78
N ALA A 29 8.54 1.85 3.72
CA ALA A 29 9.96 1.71 3.41
C ALA A 29 10.32 0.35 2.76
N LEU A 30 9.50 -0.68 2.92
CA LEU A 30 9.69 -1.97 2.25
C LEU A 30 9.40 -1.90 0.73
N ILE A 31 8.55 -0.98 0.29
CA ILE A 31 8.14 -0.88 -1.12
C ILE A 31 9.31 -0.54 -2.06
N PRO A 32 10.19 0.45 -1.78
CA PRO A 32 11.37 0.70 -2.60
C PRO A 32 12.34 -0.49 -2.64
N ILE A 33 12.50 -1.21 -1.54
CA ILE A 33 13.33 -2.41 -1.47
C ILE A 33 12.76 -3.49 -2.39
N GLN A 34 11.45 -3.75 -2.30
CA GLN A 34 10.75 -4.67 -3.20
C GLN A 34 10.92 -4.27 -4.68
N ALA A 35 10.73 -2.99 -5.00
CA ALA A 35 10.86 -2.50 -6.36
C ALA A 35 12.27 -2.72 -6.93
N ALA A 36 13.31 -2.43 -6.14
CA ALA A 36 14.69 -2.61 -6.52
C ALA A 36 15.06 -4.10 -6.70
N THR A 37 14.64 -4.95 -5.77
CA THR A 37 14.89 -6.41 -5.84
C THR A 37 14.15 -7.06 -7.00
N ASN A 38 12.90 -6.67 -7.28
CA ASN A 38 12.14 -7.16 -8.43
C ASN A 38 12.79 -6.71 -9.74
N ALA A 39 13.29 -5.49 -9.83
CA ALA A 39 13.99 -4.99 -11.00
C ALA A 39 15.29 -5.78 -11.25
N ALA A 40 16.08 -6.06 -10.22
CA ALA A 40 17.28 -6.89 -10.30
C ALA A 40 16.94 -8.33 -10.71
N PHE A 41 15.90 -8.91 -10.13
CA PHE A 41 15.42 -10.25 -10.48
C PHE A 41 14.94 -10.33 -11.92
N SER A 42 14.19 -9.32 -12.38
CA SER A 42 13.74 -9.21 -13.78
C SER A 42 14.92 -9.10 -14.76
N LYS A 43 15.97 -8.38 -14.38
CA LYS A 43 17.20 -8.31 -15.19
C LYS A 43 17.87 -9.68 -15.34
N SER A 44 17.89 -10.49 -14.29
CA SER A 44 18.49 -11.83 -14.30
C SER A 44 17.67 -12.84 -15.13
N ILE A 45 16.34 -12.78 -15.06
CA ILE A 45 15.44 -13.69 -15.80
C ILE A 45 15.19 -13.19 -17.24
N GLY A 46 15.34 -11.88 -17.49
CA GLY A 46 15.07 -11.27 -18.80
C GLY A 46 13.59 -11.01 -19.07
N ASN A 47 12.69 -11.25 -18.10
CA ASN A 47 11.24 -11.11 -18.30
C ASN A 47 10.51 -10.61 -17.05
N PRO A 48 9.91 -9.40 -17.07
CA PRO A 48 9.22 -8.82 -15.91
C PRO A 48 7.92 -9.56 -15.55
N PHE A 49 7.24 -10.19 -16.49
CA PHE A 49 6.01 -10.96 -16.22
C PHE A 49 6.33 -12.26 -15.47
N VAL A 50 7.39 -12.96 -15.90
CA VAL A 50 7.87 -14.16 -15.19
C VAL A 50 8.38 -13.80 -13.81
N THR A 51 9.09 -12.69 -13.67
CA THR A 51 9.49 -12.15 -12.35
C THR A 51 8.29 -11.91 -11.46
N GLY A 52 7.26 -11.23 -11.96
CA GLY A 52 6.01 -11.00 -11.22
C GLY A 52 5.38 -12.31 -10.73
N LEU A 53 5.27 -13.31 -11.61
CA LEU A 53 4.75 -14.63 -11.25
C LEU A 53 5.57 -15.28 -10.12
N MET A 54 6.90 -15.27 -10.21
CA MET A 54 7.78 -15.84 -9.18
C MET A 54 7.65 -15.10 -7.85
N VAL A 55 7.56 -13.78 -7.86
CA VAL A 55 7.32 -12.96 -6.67
C VAL A 55 6.00 -13.33 -5.99
N PHE A 56 4.93 -13.55 -6.76
CA PHE A 56 3.64 -13.99 -6.22
C PHE A 56 3.69 -15.41 -5.66
N ILE A 57 4.42 -16.32 -6.27
CA ILE A 57 4.61 -17.69 -5.74
C ILE A 57 5.32 -17.62 -4.38
N ILE A 58 6.40 -16.85 -4.27
CA ILE A 58 7.11 -16.64 -3.00
C ILE A 58 6.18 -15.98 -1.98
N GLY A 59 5.45 -14.94 -2.38
CA GLY A 59 4.47 -14.25 -1.52
C GLY A 59 3.37 -15.19 -1.02
N MET A 60 2.87 -16.08 -1.88
CA MET A 60 1.88 -17.09 -1.51
C MET A 60 2.42 -18.05 -0.44
N VAL A 61 3.66 -18.53 -0.58
CA VAL A 61 4.30 -19.39 0.44
C VAL A 61 4.39 -18.66 1.78
N VAL A 62 4.84 -17.39 1.77
CA VAL A 62 4.92 -16.57 2.99
C VAL A 62 3.54 -16.37 3.63
N MET A 63 2.49 -16.12 2.83
CA MET A 63 1.13 -15.96 3.34
C MET A 63 0.58 -17.25 3.94
N ILE A 64 0.87 -18.41 3.33
CA ILE A 64 0.51 -19.72 3.91
C ILE A 64 1.19 -19.90 5.27
N LEU A 65 2.48 -19.58 5.38
CA LEU A 65 3.20 -19.66 6.65
C LEU A 65 2.58 -18.73 7.71
N PHE A 66 2.20 -17.50 7.35
CA PHE A 66 1.53 -16.59 8.29
C PHE A 66 0.19 -17.14 8.76
N ILE A 67 -0.62 -17.73 7.88
CA ILE A 67 -1.89 -18.38 8.24
C ILE A 67 -1.65 -19.53 9.22
N LEU A 68 -0.67 -20.37 8.95
CA LEU A 68 -0.34 -21.52 9.81
C LEU A 68 0.15 -21.06 11.20
N ILE A 69 1.02 -20.06 11.26
CA ILE A 69 1.57 -19.52 12.52
C ILE A 69 0.48 -18.81 13.33
N SER A 70 -0.41 -18.07 12.66
CA SER A 70 -1.48 -17.32 13.33
C SER A 70 -2.65 -18.20 13.79
N GLY A 71 -2.69 -19.46 13.39
CA GLY A 71 -3.81 -20.34 13.68
C GLY A 71 -5.14 -19.90 13.05
N THR A 72 -5.08 -19.04 12.01
CA THR A 72 -6.26 -18.50 11.34
C THR A 72 -7.01 -19.61 10.62
N THR A 73 -8.34 -19.68 10.84
CA THR A 73 -9.21 -20.63 10.15
C THR A 73 -9.55 -20.14 8.74
N PHE A 74 -9.59 -21.05 7.77
CA PHE A 74 -10.03 -20.69 6.43
C PHE A 74 -11.53 -20.35 6.40
N PRO A 75 -11.92 -19.39 5.53
CA PRO A 75 -13.32 -19.03 5.38
C PRO A 75 -14.14 -20.21 4.82
N THR A 76 -15.38 -20.30 5.23
CA THR A 76 -16.32 -21.30 4.69
C THR A 76 -16.66 -20.98 3.23
N ARG A 77 -17.09 -22.02 2.48
CA ARG A 77 -17.55 -21.83 1.10
C ARG A 77 -18.64 -20.76 0.99
N GLN A 78 -19.54 -20.72 1.96
CA GLN A 78 -20.63 -19.73 1.98
C GLN A 78 -20.09 -18.30 2.11
N GLN A 79 -19.12 -18.06 2.99
CA GLN A 79 -18.48 -16.75 3.13
C GLN A 79 -17.78 -16.31 1.84
N ILE A 80 -17.06 -17.22 1.17
CA ILE A 80 -16.41 -16.91 -0.11
C ILE A 80 -17.45 -16.57 -1.18
N MET A 81 -18.52 -17.38 -1.30
CA MET A 81 -19.55 -17.16 -2.33
C MET A 81 -20.43 -15.93 -2.08
N SER A 82 -20.56 -15.48 -0.84
CA SER A 82 -21.29 -14.25 -0.50
C SER A 82 -20.46 -12.98 -0.68
N THR A 83 -19.14 -13.12 -0.92
CA THR A 83 -18.26 -11.98 -1.14
C THR A 83 -18.51 -11.35 -2.51
N SER A 84 -18.66 -10.04 -2.55
CA SER A 84 -18.88 -9.31 -3.80
C SER A 84 -17.71 -9.45 -4.77
N LEU A 85 -17.99 -9.60 -6.05
CA LEU A 85 -16.98 -9.78 -7.11
C LEU A 85 -15.97 -8.65 -7.16
N TYR A 86 -16.36 -7.40 -6.86
CA TYR A 86 -15.42 -6.27 -6.85
C TYR A 86 -14.32 -6.42 -5.79
N SER A 87 -14.57 -7.18 -4.72
CA SER A 87 -13.56 -7.43 -3.66
C SER A 87 -12.35 -8.21 -4.19
N TYR A 88 -12.50 -8.97 -5.27
CA TYR A 88 -11.42 -9.72 -5.90
C TYR A 88 -10.54 -8.88 -6.84
N LEU A 89 -10.95 -7.65 -7.17
CA LEU A 89 -10.16 -6.73 -8.00
C LEU A 89 -8.78 -6.42 -7.38
N GLY A 90 -8.66 -6.49 -6.04
CA GLY A 90 -7.40 -6.27 -5.36
C GLY A 90 -6.27 -7.16 -5.87
N GLY A 91 -6.56 -8.44 -6.18
CA GLY A 91 -5.58 -9.37 -6.75
C GLY A 91 -5.11 -8.95 -8.15
N ILE A 92 -6.02 -8.50 -9.00
CA ILE A 92 -5.71 -8.03 -10.36
C ILE A 92 -4.87 -6.74 -10.28
N ILE A 93 -5.28 -5.81 -9.41
CA ILE A 93 -4.59 -4.53 -9.22
C ILE A 93 -3.17 -4.75 -8.73
N VAL A 94 -2.96 -5.61 -7.73
CA VAL A 94 -1.62 -5.85 -7.18
C VAL A 94 -0.73 -6.58 -8.20
N ALA A 95 -1.28 -7.49 -9.00
CA ALA A 95 -0.53 -8.15 -10.07
C ALA A 95 -0.05 -7.14 -11.13
N THR A 96 -0.96 -6.26 -11.57
CA THR A 96 -0.62 -5.16 -12.50
C THR A 96 0.42 -4.23 -11.89
N TYR A 97 0.27 -3.84 -10.61
CA TYR A 97 1.22 -2.98 -9.91
C TYR A 97 2.62 -3.59 -9.86
N VAL A 98 2.73 -4.87 -9.48
CA VAL A 98 4.04 -5.55 -9.35
C VAL A 98 4.76 -5.62 -10.70
N VAL A 99 4.06 -5.95 -11.77
CA VAL A 99 4.64 -5.95 -13.11
C VAL A 99 5.06 -4.54 -13.54
N MET A 100 4.19 -3.54 -13.35
CA MET A 100 4.48 -2.16 -13.75
C MET A 100 5.66 -1.59 -12.98
N ILE A 101 5.74 -1.75 -11.66
CA ILE A 101 6.88 -1.24 -10.88
C ILE A 101 8.19 -1.93 -11.26
N THR A 102 8.15 -3.22 -11.60
CA THR A 102 9.31 -3.98 -12.08
C THR A 102 9.83 -3.44 -13.42
N ILE A 103 8.92 -3.01 -14.31
CA ILE A 103 9.27 -2.41 -15.60
C ILE A 103 9.74 -0.96 -15.46
N LEU A 104 9.09 -0.17 -14.59
CA LEU A 104 9.34 1.27 -14.46
C LEU A 104 10.62 1.57 -13.68
N THR A 105 10.92 0.78 -12.65
CA THR A 105 12.07 1.00 -11.77
C THR A 105 13.42 1.10 -12.52
N PRO A 106 13.77 0.20 -13.45
CA PRO A 106 15.02 0.32 -14.22
C PRO A 106 15.06 1.53 -15.16
N ARG A 107 13.90 2.03 -15.60
CA ARG A 107 13.78 3.14 -16.56
C ARG A 107 13.82 4.51 -15.90
N LEU A 108 13.16 4.65 -14.77
CA LEU A 108 12.95 5.93 -14.07
C LEU A 108 13.87 6.10 -12.86
N GLY A 109 14.45 5.03 -12.36
CA GLY A 109 15.07 4.95 -11.04
C GLY A 109 14.03 4.70 -9.94
N VAL A 110 14.47 4.07 -8.83
CA VAL A 110 13.59 3.66 -7.72
C VAL A 110 12.84 4.85 -7.12
N GLY A 111 13.55 5.95 -6.82
CA GLY A 111 12.97 7.12 -6.18
C GLY A 111 11.87 7.78 -7.01
N THR A 112 12.14 7.99 -8.31
CA THR A 112 11.16 8.59 -9.24
C THR A 112 9.96 7.69 -9.44
N ALA A 113 10.17 6.37 -9.68
CA ALA A 113 9.08 5.43 -9.90
C ALA A 113 8.15 5.35 -8.68
N ILE A 114 8.71 5.17 -7.48
CA ILE A 114 7.93 5.13 -6.23
C ILE A 114 7.23 6.46 -5.98
N GLY A 115 7.93 7.58 -6.15
CA GLY A 115 7.35 8.90 -5.93
C GLY A 115 6.10 9.14 -6.79
N LEU A 116 6.17 8.86 -8.10
CA LEU A 116 5.02 8.99 -9.00
C LEU A 116 3.88 8.04 -8.64
N ILE A 117 4.21 6.79 -8.30
CA ILE A 117 3.21 5.80 -7.89
C ILE A 117 2.50 6.23 -6.60
N VAL A 118 3.24 6.66 -5.58
CA VAL A 118 2.66 7.14 -4.31
C VAL A 118 1.79 8.37 -4.52
N THR A 119 2.20 9.30 -5.39
CA THR A 119 1.37 10.45 -5.76
C THR A 119 0.06 10.02 -6.37
N GLY A 120 0.08 9.09 -7.34
CA GLY A 120 -1.13 8.52 -7.93
C GLY A 120 -2.02 7.82 -6.91
N GLN A 121 -1.42 7.07 -5.99
CA GLN A 121 -2.15 6.39 -4.90
C GLN A 121 -2.87 7.39 -3.99
N ILE A 122 -2.22 8.50 -3.60
CA ILE A 122 -2.84 9.50 -2.73
C ILE A 122 -3.94 10.26 -3.43
N ILE A 123 -3.76 10.63 -4.70
CA ILE A 123 -4.83 11.27 -5.48
C ILE A 123 -6.05 10.35 -5.54
N CYS A 124 -5.85 9.07 -5.87
CA CYS A 124 -6.90 8.07 -5.91
C CYS A 124 -7.56 7.87 -4.53
N ALA A 125 -6.77 7.80 -3.45
CA ALA A 125 -7.28 7.67 -2.09
C ALA A 125 -8.16 8.87 -1.68
N VAL A 126 -7.76 10.09 -2.01
CA VAL A 126 -8.57 11.30 -1.75
C VAL A 126 -9.91 11.24 -2.49
N ILE A 127 -9.93 10.73 -3.73
CA ILE A 127 -11.17 10.54 -4.50
C ILE A 127 -12.05 9.47 -3.84
N ILE A 128 -11.48 8.33 -3.48
CA ILE A 128 -12.19 7.23 -2.81
C ILE A 128 -12.81 7.70 -1.50
N ASP A 129 -12.04 8.41 -0.67
CA ASP A 129 -12.49 8.97 0.61
C ASP A 129 -13.60 10.00 0.43
N HIS A 130 -13.48 10.85 -0.60
CA HIS A 130 -14.47 11.91 -0.84
C HIS A 130 -15.85 11.35 -1.18
N PHE A 131 -15.89 10.34 -2.04
CA PHE A 131 -17.14 9.72 -2.49
C PHE A 131 -17.56 8.53 -1.63
N GLY A 132 -16.77 8.12 -0.64
CA GLY A 132 -17.06 6.92 0.18
C GLY A 132 -17.12 5.64 -0.65
N LEU A 133 -16.35 5.55 -1.73
CA LEU A 133 -16.35 4.38 -2.60
C LEU A 133 -15.91 3.13 -1.82
N PHE A 134 -16.40 1.97 -2.22
CA PHE A 134 -16.07 0.68 -1.57
C PHE A 134 -16.45 0.62 -0.08
N ASN A 135 -17.46 1.38 0.36
CA ASN A 135 -17.94 1.45 1.75
C ASN A 135 -16.92 1.97 2.78
N VAL A 136 -15.96 2.78 2.35
CA VAL A 136 -15.05 3.48 3.28
C VAL A 136 -15.74 4.70 3.89
N ALA A 137 -15.26 5.14 5.06
CA ALA A 137 -15.78 6.34 5.71
C ALA A 137 -15.56 7.57 4.81
N VAL A 138 -16.62 8.39 4.66
CA VAL A 138 -16.56 9.60 3.83
C VAL A 138 -15.72 10.66 4.52
N HIS A 139 -14.68 11.10 3.85
CA HIS A 139 -13.85 12.23 4.25
C HIS A 139 -13.78 13.26 3.12
N SER A 140 -14.60 14.28 3.20
CA SER A 140 -14.68 15.33 2.17
C SER A 140 -13.32 15.97 1.87
N ILE A 141 -13.11 16.34 0.62
CA ILE A 141 -11.94 17.11 0.20
C ILE A 141 -11.93 18.44 0.96
N SER A 142 -10.79 18.75 1.60
CA SER A 142 -10.52 20.01 2.24
C SER A 142 -9.40 20.77 1.50
N ILE A 143 -9.34 22.08 1.67
CA ILE A 143 -8.25 22.92 1.12
C ILE A 143 -6.89 22.40 1.61
N THR A 144 -6.80 21.96 2.86
CA THR A 144 -5.57 21.40 3.44
C THR A 144 -5.16 20.11 2.73
N ARG A 145 -6.10 19.19 2.42
CA ARG A 145 -5.82 17.96 1.67
C ARG A 145 -5.35 18.28 0.25
N LEU A 146 -6.02 19.22 -0.41
CA LEU A 146 -5.63 19.64 -1.77
C LEU A 146 -4.24 20.25 -1.77
N ALA A 147 -3.94 21.14 -0.83
CA ALA A 147 -2.61 21.73 -0.67
C ALA A 147 -1.54 20.65 -0.42
N GLY A 148 -1.82 19.63 0.41
CA GLY A 148 -0.94 18.49 0.65
C GLY A 148 -0.62 17.72 -0.64
N VAL A 149 -1.62 17.43 -1.47
CA VAL A 149 -1.43 16.74 -2.76
C VAL A 149 -0.56 17.60 -3.71
N LEU A 150 -0.81 18.90 -3.78
CA LEU A 150 -0.01 19.81 -4.60
C LEU A 150 1.46 19.89 -4.14
N LEU A 151 1.69 19.96 -2.83
CA LEU A 151 3.04 19.92 -2.26
C LEU A 151 3.77 18.60 -2.56
N MET A 152 3.05 17.48 -2.54
CA MET A 152 3.63 16.18 -2.93
C MET A 152 4.04 16.16 -4.40
N ILE A 153 3.20 16.67 -5.31
CA ILE A 153 3.52 16.76 -6.74
C ILE A 153 4.76 17.65 -6.93
N ALA A 154 4.81 18.79 -6.27
CA ALA A 154 5.97 19.69 -6.32
C ALA A 154 7.24 19.01 -5.75
N GLY A 155 7.13 18.30 -4.63
CA GLY A 155 8.24 17.53 -4.04
C GLY A 155 8.78 16.46 -4.98
N ILE A 156 7.89 15.68 -5.61
CA ILE A 156 8.30 14.68 -6.60
C ILE A 156 8.98 15.32 -7.81
N TYR A 157 8.46 16.45 -8.32
CA TYR A 157 9.10 17.18 -9.39
C TYR A 157 10.54 17.59 -9.04
N LEU A 158 10.78 18.02 -7.80
CA LEU A 158 12.13 18.34 -7.31
C LEU A 158 13.04 17.11 -7.22
N VAL A 159 12.52 15.97 -6.77
CA VAL A 159 13.25 14.69 -6.72
C VAL A 159 13.62 14.20 -8.13
N MET A 160 12.79 14.48 -9.14
CA MET A 160 13.04 14.10 -10.53
C MET A 160 14.05 15.01 -11.21
N LYS A 161 14.22 16.25 -10.72
CA LYS A 161 15.14 17.22 -11.29
C LYS A 161 16.57 16.81 -10.92
N LYS A 162 17.30 16.28 -11.89
CA LYS A 162 18.73 15.98 -11.78
C LYS A 162 19.56 17.22 -11.99
#